data_761cd645e01fb892cc3e5cc9bbf1b1f7
#
_entry.id   761cd645e01fb892cc3e5cc9bbf1b1f7
#
_cell.length_a   1.000
_cell.length_b   1.000
_cell.length_c   1.000
_cell.angle_alpha   90.00
_cell.angle_beta   90.00
_cell.angle_gamma   90.00
#
_symmetry.space_group_name_H-M   'P 1'
#
loop_
_entity.id
_entity.type
_entity.pdbx_description
1 polymer ?
#
loop_
_entity_poly.entity_id
_entity_poly.type
_entity_poly.pdbx_seq_one_letter_code
_entity_poly.pdbx_strand_id
1 'polypeptide(L)'
;MIIHGLMREVLHLIHKRIQELLLEDRDKLFIDAEKVAILQEDHTLEHAMLVLTNVRYSLIPVLNKENKIVGLISLAMILHKITGVEQIHMNQLGKYKVREVMRTEFPIIHQDTQVEDVLNELVDESFICIGNEENEFVGIVTRKELLKRINFMVHELTREYDFVEKEKTK
;
A
#
# COMPACT_ATOMS: atom_id res chain seq x y z
N MET A 1 -15.99 -18.43 9.56
CA MET A 1 -14.81 -19.24 9.18
C MET A 1 -14.98 -20.02 7.87
N ILE A 2 -16.17 -20.31 7.41
CA ILE A 2 -16.42 -21.05 6.14
C ILE A 2 -16.42 -20.13 4.91
N ILE A 3 -16.80 -18.86 5.04
CA ILE A 3 -16.87 -17.90 3.92
C ILE A 3 -15.48 -17.45 3.44
N HIS A 4 -14.48 -17.38 4.33
CA HIS A 4 -13.09 -17.05 3.98
C HIS A 4 -12.39 -18.16 3.17
N GLY A 5 -12.75 -19.42 3.39
CA GLY A 5 -12.22 -20.56 2.63
C GLY A 5 -12.77 -20.63 1.20
N LEU A 6 -14.08 -20.37 1.01
CA LEU A 6 -14.70 -20.36 -0.32
C LEU A 6 -14.22 -19.19 -1.20
N MET A 7 -13.94 -18.03 -0.63
CA MET A 7 -13.37 -16.90 -1.39
C MET A 7 -11.94 -17.17 -1.88
N ARG A 8 -11.13 -17.94 -1.15
CA ARG A 8 -9.78 -18.32 -1.60
C ARG A 8 -9.78 -19.25 -2.83
N GLU A 9 -10.74 -20.18 -2.91
CA GLU A 9 -10.84 -21.10 -4.06
C GLU A 9 -11.38 -20.43 -5.35
N VAL A 10 -12.19 -19.36 -5.22
CA VAL A 10 -12.72 -18.64 -6.38
C VAL A 10 -11.72 -17.65 -6.98
N LEU A 11 -10.73 -17.21 -6.22
CA LEU A 11 -9.74 -16.20 -6.64
C LEU A 11 -8.52 -16.73 -7.39
N HIS A 12 -8.32 -18.04 -7.48
CA HIS A 12 -7.33 -18.66 -8.39
C HIS A 12 -7.71 -18.63 -9.87
N LEU A 13 -8.69 -17.79 -10.25
CA LEU A 13 -9.28 -17.75 -11.59
C LEU A 13 -8.78 -16.63 -12.50
N ILE A 14 -7.80 -15.84 -12.07
CA ILE A 14 -7.18 -14.91 -13.02
C ILE A 14 -6.35 -15.72 -14.01
N HIS A 15 -6.82 -15.72 -15.26
CA HIS A 15 -6.16 -16.46 -16.34
C HIS A 15 -4.68 -16.05 -16.40
N LYS A 16 -3.77 -17.04 -16.55
CA LYS A 16 -2.30 -16.83 -16.55
C LYS A 16 -1.86 -15.67 -17.46
N ARG A 17 -2.51 -15.51 -18.63
CA ARG A 17 -2.22 -14.41 -19.55
C ARG A 17 -2.54 -13.03 -18.99
N ILE A 18 -3.59 -12.91 -18.16
CA ILE A 18 -3.94 -11.66 -17.49
C ILE A 18 -2.88 -11.33 -16.42
N GLN A 19 -2.43 -12.34 -15.66
CA GLN A 19 -1.34 -12.16 -14.69
C GLN A 19 -0.05 -11.74 -15.39
N GLU A 20 0.31 -12.37 -16.50
CA GLU A 20 1.48 -12.01 -17.31
C GLU A 20 1.39 -10.55 -17.76
N LEU A 21 0.26 -10.11 -18.34
CA LEU A 21 0.06 -8.72 -18.77
C LEU A 21 0.11 -7.72 -17.61
N LEU A 22 -0.43 -8.07 -16.44
CA LEU A 22 -0.33 -7.23 -15.24
C LEU A 22 1.11 -7.08 -14.76
N LEU A 23 1.92 -8.13 -14.90
CA LEU A 23 3.30 -8.20 -14.40
C LEU A 23 4.37 -7.94 -15.47
N GLU A 24 3.99 -7.72 -16.73
CA GLU A 24 4.93 -7.59 -17.88
C GLU A 24 6.00 -6.50 -17.66
N ASP A 25 5.66 -5.46 -16.90
CA ASP A 25 6.58 -4.40 -16.46
C ASP A 25 6.52 -4.26 -14.94
N ARG A 26 7.00 -5.24 -14.17
CA ARG A 26 7.03 -5.21 -12.70
C ARG A 26 7.65 -3.91 -12.16
N ASP A 27 8.68 -3.41 -12.82
CA ASP A 27 9.39 -2.17 -12.45
C ASP A 27 8.50 -0.92 -12.50
N LYS A 28 7.36 -0.97 -13.23
CA LYS A 28 6.39 0.13 -13.28
C LYS A 28 5.30 0.02 -12.21
N LEU A 29 5.05 -1.17 -11.69
CA LEU A 29 4.10 -1.40 -10.60
C LEU A 29 4.71 -1.07 -9.25
N PHE A 30 6.01 -1.27 -9.14
CA PHE A 30 6.80 -1.14 -7.93
C PHE A 30 7.47 0.24 -7.83
N ILE A 31 7.43 0.85 -6.65
CA ILE A 31 8.15 2.09 -6.34
C ILE A 31 9.23 1.76 -5.32
N ASP A 32 10.50 1.85 -5.73
CA ASP A 32 11.66 1.58 -4.88
C ASP A 32 11.67 2.44 -3.63
N ALA A 33 12.20 1.90 -2.54
CA ALA A 33 12.33 2.55 -1.25
C ALA A 33 12.98 3.95 -1.34
N GLU A 34 13.99 4.12 -2.21
CA GLU A 34 14.70 5.38 -2.42
C GLU A 34 13.79 6.52 -2.94
N LYS A 35 12.67 6.18 -3.58
CA LYS A 35 11.70 7.13 -4.13
C LYS A 35 10.51 7.38 -3.21
N VAL A 36 10.46 6.71 -2.06
CA VAL A 36 9.34 6.77 -1.11
C VAL A 36 9.72 7.64 0.07
N ALA A 37 8.87 8.62 0.41
CA ALA A 37 9.03 9.36 1.66
C ALA A 37 8.73 8.43 2.84
N ILE A 38 9.65 8.38 3.79
CA ILE A 38 9.54 7.57 5.01
C ILE A 38 9.78 8.43 6.25
N LEU A 39 9.34 7.94 7.41
CA LEU A 39 9.69 8.49 8.71
C LEU A 39 10.33 7.43 9.58
N GLN A 40 11.21 7.86 10.51
CA GLN A 40 11.70 6.99 11.56
C GLN A 40 10.75 7.03 12.76
N GLU A 41 10.53 5.90 13.42
CA GLU A 41 9.64 5.78 14.58
C GLU A 41 10.01 6.73 15.74
N ASP A 42 11.30 7.08 15.86
CA ASP A 42 11.85 7.98 16.87
C ASP A 42 11.73 9.48 16.52
N HIS A 43 11.29 9.83 15.29
CA HIS A 43 11.04 11.23 14.94
C HIS A 43 9.92 11.83 15.80
N THR A 44 9.97 13.15 16.02
CA THR A 44 8.88 13.88 16.66
C THR A 44 7.69 14.04 15.71
N LEU A 45 6.50 14.25 16.27
CA LEU A 45 5.32 14.56 15.43
C LEU A 45 5.47 15.91 14.71
N GLU A 46 6.26 16.84 15.25
CA GLU A 46 6.59 18.10 14.57
C GLU A 46 7.35 17.83 13.26
N HIS A 47 8.39 17.00 13.30
CA HIS A 47 9.12 16.58 12.11
C HIS A 47 8.21 15.81 11.13
N ALA A 48 7.42 14.88 11.66
CA ALA A 48 6.47 14.09 10.84
C ALA A 48 5.45 14.98 10.12
N MET A 49 4.90 15.97 10.82
CA MET A 49 3.98 16.93 10.24
C MET A 49 4.64 17.74 9.13
N LEU A 50 5.88 18.19 9.33
CA LEU A 50 6.64 18.93 8.32
C LEU A 50 6.86 18.09 7.06
N VAL A 51 7.23 16.82 7.20
CA VAL A 51 7.40 15.90 6.06
C VAL A 51 6.07 15.68 5.36
N LEU A 52 5.00 15.31 6.09
CA LEU A 52 3.68 15.02 5.53
C LEU A 52 3.03 16.20 4.81
N THR A 53 3.31 17.43 5.24
CA THR A 53 2.80 18.65 4.55
C THR A 53 3.54 18.94 3.25
N ASN A 54 4.78 18.45 3.08
CA ASN A 54 5.58 18.65 1.88
C ASN A 54 5.42 17.53 0.84
N VAL A 55 5.02 16.33 1.26
CA VAL A 55 4.76 15.22 0.34
C VAL A 55 3.31 15.21 -0.11
N ARG A 56 3.06 14.66 -1.31
CA ARG A 56 1.70 14.56 -1.88
C ARG A 56 0.94 13.30 -1.43
N TYR A 57 1.44 12.62 -0.41
CA TYR A 57 0.86 11.38 0.09
C TYR A 57 0.14 11.63 1.41
N SER A 58 -1.03 11.04 1.57
CA SER A 58 -1.82 11.13 2.80
C SER A 58 -1.32 10.20 3.91
N LEU A 59 -0.56 9.19 3.56
CA LEU A 59 -0.06 8.13 4.45
C LEU A 59 1.34 7.75 3.98
N ILE A 60 2.30 7.57 4.89
CA ILE A 60 3.68 7.17 4.59
C ILE A 60 4.18 6.08 5.54
N PRO A 61 5.14 5.24 5.08
CA PRO A 61 5.76 4.20 5.91
C PRO A 61 6.60 4.79 7.05
N VAL A 62 6.60 4.07 8.17
CA VAL A 62 7.46 4.32 9.33
C VAL A 62 8.41 3.15 9.49
N LEU A 63 9.70 3.45 9.61
CA LEU A 63 10.76 2.46 9.78
C LEU A 63 11.40 2.58 11.16
N ASN A 64 11.99 1.50 11.63
CA ASN A 64 12.91 1.52 12.77
C ASN A 64 14.36 1.73 12.33
N LYS A 65 15.30 1.67 13.25
CA LYS A 65 16.75 1.86 12.98
C LYS A 65 17.38 0.77 12.12
N GLU A 66 16.76 -0.39 12.07
CA GLU A 66 17.17 -1.54 11.25
C GLU A 66 16.48 -1.52 9.87
N ASN A 67 15.87 -0.40 9.47
CA ASN A 67 15.08 -0.23 8.24
C ASN A 67 13.89 -1.18 8.10
N LYS A 68 13.42 -1.77 9.20
CA LYS A 68 12.21 -2.61 9.19
C LYS A 68 10.97 -1.75 9.24
N ILE A 69 9.95 -2.20 8.54
CA ILE A 69 8.65 -1.54 8.50
C ILE A 69 7.92 -1.79 9.82
N VAL A 70 7.66 -0.72 10.59
CA VAL A 70 7.04 -0.81 11.92
C VAL A 70 5.69 -0.12 12.01
N GLY A 71 5.32 0.69 11.03
CA GLY A 71 4.03 1.39 11.04
C GLY A 71 3.75 2.22 9.81
N LEU A 72 2.57 2.80 9.80
CA LEU A 72 2.13 3.81 8.84
C LEU A 72 1.63 5.04 9.59
N ILE A 73 1.91 6.24 9.07
CA ILE A 73 1.48 7.48 9.69
C ILE A 73 0.88 8.45 8.68
N SER A 74 -0.17 9.16 9.10
CA SER A 74 -0.84 10.21 8.33
C SER A 74 -0.93 11.50 9.12
N LEU A 75 -1.16 12.62 8.40
CA LEU A 75 -1.42 13.91 9.04
C LEU A 75 -2.68 13.87 9.94
N ALA A 76 -3.70 13.11 9.54
CA ALA A 76 -4.92 12.93 10.32
C ALA A 76 -4.65 12.28 11.69
N MET A 77 -3.77 11.27 11.74
CA MET A 77 -3.38 10.61 13.00
C MET A 77 -2.65 11.59 13.93
N ILE A 78 -1.74 12.42 13.38
CA ILE A 78 -1.02 13.44 14.13
C ILE A 78 -2.01 14.46 14.71
N LEU A 79 -2.89 15.00 13.88
CA LEU A 79 -3.88 15.98 14.31
C LEU A 79 -4.81 15.40 15.37
N HIS A 80 -5.26 14.16 15.21
CA HIS A 80 -6.09 13.48 16.22
C HIS A 80 -5.39 13.41 17.58
N LYS A 81 -4.10 13.13 17.61
CA LYS A 81 -3.31 13.06 18.87
C LYS A 81 -3.27 14.37 19.63
N ILE A 82 -3.17 15.50 18.92
CA ILE A 82 -3.00 16.84 19.52
C ILE A 82 -4.31 17.63 19.60
N THR A 83 -5.42 17.08 19.11
CA THR A 83 -6.73 17.72 19.19
C THR A 83 -7.35 17.48 20.55
N GLY A 84 -7.58 18.56 21.30
CA GLY A 84 -8.39 18.56 22.52
C GLY A 84 -9.85 18.86 22.21
N VAL A 85 -10.67 18.95 23.26
CA VAL A 85 -12.12 19.21 23.14
C VAL A 85 -12.41 20.60 22.54
N GLU A 86 -11.60 21.60 22.89
CA GLU A 86 -11.85 23.00 22.52
C GLU A 86 -10.82 23.55 21.53
N GLN A 87 -9.61 22.96 21.44
CA GLN A 87 -8.53 23.48 20.62
C GLN A 87 -7.51 22.43 20.19
N ILE A 88 -6.73 22.78 19.19
CA ILE A 88 -5.59 21.98 18.72
C ILE A 88 -4.33 22.45 19.44
N HIS A 89 -3.63 21.53 20.10
CA HIS A 89 -2.45 21.81 20.91
C HIS A 89 -1.15 21.65 20.10
N MET A 90 -0.91 22.54 19.16
CA MET A 90 0.29 22.51 18.27
C MET A 90 1.62 22.48 19.04
N ASN A 91 1.69 23.10 20.22
CA ASN A 91 2.86 23.10 21.09
C ASN A 91 3.21 21.74 21.71
N GLN A 92 2.38 20.73 21.52
CA GLN A 92 2.63 19.36 21.97
C GLN A 92 3.31 18.48 20.91
N LEU A 93 3.40 18.91 19.66
CA LEU A 93 3.98 18.13 18.56
C LEU A 93 5.41 17.66 18.84
N GLY A 94 6.23 18.51 19.44
CA GLY A 94 7.62 18.16 19.81
C GLY A 94 7.73 17.17 20.98
N LYS A 95 6.65 16.92 21.74
CA LYS A 95 6.66 16.04 22.91
C LYS A 95 6.42 14.58 22.57
N TYR A 96 5.73 14.32 21.47
CA TYR A 96 5.34 12.97 21.05
C TYR A 96 6.24 12.46 19.93
N LYS A 97 6.43 11.14 19.91
CA LYS A 97 7.15 10.42 18.86
C LYS A 97 6.18 9.78 17.88
N VAL A 98 6.63 9.53 16.66
CA VAL A 98 5.88 8.88 15.59
C VAL A 98 5.33 7.53 16.06
N ARG A 99 6.13 6.71 16.76
CA ARG A 99 5.73 5.40 17.29
C ARG A 99 4.53 5.42 18.24
N GLU A 100 4.24 6.56 18.87
CA GLU A 100 3.12 6.70 19.78
C GLU A 100 1.77 6.92 19.09
N VAL A 101 1.79 7.16 17.77
CA VAL A 101 0.63 7.61 16.99
C VAL A 101 0.43 6.78 15.72
N MET A 102 1.50 6.19 15.19
CA MET A 102 1.44 5.39 13.96
C MET A 102 0.48 4.20 14.08
N ARG A 103 -0.12 3.80 12.96
CA ARG A 103 -0.86 2.55 12.84
C ARG A 103 0.12 1.39 12.70
N THR A 104 0.00 0.37 13.53
CA THR A 104 0.88 -0.81 13.54
C THR A 104 0.27 -2.05 12.88
N GLU A 105 -1.04 -2.04 12.63
CA GLU A 105 -1.75 -3.10 11.92
C GLU A 105 -1.93 -2.69 10.46
N PHE A 106 -1.18 -3.29 9.56
CA PHE A 106 -1.19 -3.01 8.12
C PHE A 106 -0.58 -4.19 7.35
N PRO A 107 -0.98 -4.40 6.08
CA PRO A 107 -0.41 -5.48 5.28
C PRO A 107 1.02 -5.16 4.84
N ILE A 108 1.87 -6.18 4.89
CA ILE A 108 3.20 -6.20 4.26
C ILE A 108 3.20 -7.37 3.28
N ILE A 109 3.64 -7.13 2.06
CA ILE A 109 3.84 -8.17 1.05
C ILE A 109 5.32 -8.45 0.84
N HIS A 110 5.62 -9.63 0.35
CA HIS A 110 6.96 -10.09 -0.01
C HIS A 110 7.04 -10.35 -1.52
N GLN A 111 8.23 -10.60 -2.03
CA GLN A 111 8.44 -10.76 -3.49
C GLN A 111 7.70 -11.96 -4.10
N ASP A 112 7.37 -12.96 -3.28
CA ASP A 112 6.66 -14.18 -3.65
C ASP A 112 5.14 -14.09 -3.44
N THR A 113 4.63 -12.95 -2.93
CA THR A 113 3.19 -12.74 -2.72
C THR A 113 2.44 -12.85 -4.06
N GLN A 114 1.34 -13.60 -4.06
CA GLN A 114 0.51 -13.77 -5.25
C GLN A 114 -0.16 -12.46 -5.65
N VAL A 115 -0.33 -12.25 -6.96
CA VAL A 115 -0.95 -11.02 -7.51
C VAL A 115 -2.34 -10.80 -6.96
N GLU A 116 -3.12 -11.86 -6.80
CA GLU A 116 -4.47 -11.82 -6.24
C GLU A 116 -4.50 -11.24 -4.82
N ASP A 117 -3.55 -11.61 -3.98
CA ASP A 117 -3.44 -11.11 -2.61
C ASP A 117 -3.11 -9.61 -2.62
N VAL A 118 -2.18 -9.19 -3.50
CA VAL A 118 -1.86 -7.76 -3.70
C VAL A 118 -3.07 -6.97 -4.16
N LEU A 119 -3.85 -7.51 -5.10
CA LEU A 119 -5.08 -6.87 -5.61
C LEU A 119 -6.11 -6.70 -4.49
N ASN A 120 -6.32 -7.73 -3.68
CA ASN A 120 -7.27 -7.71 -2.58
C ASN A 120 -6.90 -6.67 -1.52
N GLU A 121 -5.64 -6.63 -1.10
CA GLU A 121 -5.16 -5.66 -0.11
C GLU A 121 -5.27 -4.21 -0.64
N LEU A 122 -5.02 -3.98 -1.93
CA LEU A 122 -5.16 -2.65 -2.54
C LEU A 122 -6.62 -2.19 -2.71
N VAL A 123 -7.62 -3.03 -2.45
CA VAL A 123 -9.03 -2.58 -2.39
C VAL A 123 -9.22 -1.63 -1.21
N ASP A 124 -8.65 -1.93 -0.06
CA ASP A 124 -8.83 -1.15 1.16
C ASP A 124 -7.66 -0.18 1.38
N GLU A 125 -6.43 -0.57 1.04
CA GLU A 125 -5.24 0.25 1.23
C GLU A 125 -4.91 1.11 -0.02
N SER A 126 -4.41 2.33 0.18
CA SER A 126 -3.95 3.20 -0.92
C SER A 126 -2.60 2.75 -1.49
N PHE A 127 -1.79 2.08 -0.68
CA PHE A 127 -0.56 1.39 -1.04
C PHE A 127 -0.28 0.27 -0.03
N ILE A 128 0.59 -0.64 -0.41
CA ILE A 128 1.09 -1.73 0.45
C ILE A 128 2.61 -1.63 0.49
N CYS A 129 3.19 -1.81 1.68
CA CYS A 129 4.63 -1.91 1.85
C CYS A 129 5.14 -3.27 1.39
N ILE A 130 6.33 -3.28 0.79
CA ILE A 130 7.06 -4.49 0.42
C ILE A 130 8.25 -4.63 1.35
N GLY A 131 8.35 -5.79 2.00
CA GLY A 131 9.49 -6.19 2.81
C GLY A 131 10.29 -7.31 2.16
N ASN A 132 11.58 -7.40 2.47
CA ASN A 132 12.36 -8.61 2.25
C ASN A 132 12.02 -9.68 3.32
N GLU A 133 12.74 -10.80 3.34
CA GLU A 133 12.52 -11.88 4.31
C GLU A 133 12.69 -11.43 5.78
N GLU A 134 13.50 -10.41 6.04
CA GLU A 134 13.72 -9.81 7.36
C GLU A 134 12.77 -8.63 7.67
N ASN A 135 11.78 -8.37 6.79
CA ASN A 135 10.87 -7.21 6.85
C ASN A 135 11.57 -5.85 6.71
N GLU A 136 12.76 -5.81 6.12
CA GLU A 136 13.38 -4.54 5.75
C GLU A 136 12.63 -3.94 4.55
N PHE A 137 12.49 -2.63 4.55
CA PHE A 137 11.71 -1.89 3.56
C PHE A 137 12.39 -1.88 2.19
N VAL A 138 11.72 -2.45 1.21
CA VAL A 138 12.19 -2.52 -0.19
C VAL A 138 11.48 -1.50 -1.07
N GLY A 139 10.22 -1.18 -0.77
CA GLY A 139 9.43 -0.22 -1.53
C GLY A 139 7.93 -0.36 -1.29
N ILE A 140 7.14 0.15 -2.22
CA ILE A 140 5.68 0.09 -2.14
C ILE A 140 5.06 -0.29 -3.49
N VAL A 141 3.88 -0.91 -3.45
CA VAL A 141 2.93 -0.98 -4.57
C VAL A 141 1.77 -0.04 -4.25
N THR A 142 1.38 0.82 -5.19
CA THR A 142 0.27 1.75 -4.97
C THR A 142 -0.94 1.38 -5.82
N ARG A 143 -2.16 1.65 -5.28
CA ARG A 143 -3.42 1.53 -6.03
C ARG A 143 -3.38 2.30 -7.35
N LYS A 144 -2.75 3.46 -7.35
CA LYS A 144 -2.62 4.32 -8.55
C LYS A 144 -1.83 3.62 -9.67
N GLU A 145 -0.67 3.03 -9.35
CA GLU A 145 0.14 2.34 -10.36
C GLU A 145 -0.55 1.04 -10.82
N LEU A 146 -1.21 0.33 -9.91
CA LEU A 146 -2.05 -0.81 -10.26
C LEU A 146 -3.17 -0.42 -11.23
N LEU A 147 -3.93 0.66 -10.97
CA LEU A 147 -4.99 1.12 -11.86
C LEU A 147 -4.47 1.52 -13.24
N LYS A 148 -3.30 2.16 -13.31
CA LYS A 148 -2.65 2.44 -14.60
C LYS A 148 -2.34 1.16 -15.36
N ARG A 149 -1.85 0.13 -14.65
CA ARG A 149 -1.51 -1.15 -15.25
C ARG A 149 -2.73 -1.91 -15.75
N ILE A 150 -3.80 -1.91 -14.95
CA ILE A 150 -5.10 -2.48 -15.38
C ILE A 150 -5.61 -1.76 -16.64
N ASN A 151 -5.56 -0.44 -16.67
CA ASN A 151 -5.99 0.33 -17.84
C ASN A 151 -5.16 -0.03 -19.08
N PHE A 152 -3.84 -0.11 -18.95
CA PHE A 152 -2.96 -0.57 -20.04
C PHE A 152 -3.35 -1.98 -20.52
N MET A 153 -3.50 -2.93 -19.60
CA MET A 153 -3.88 -4.30 -19.90
C MET A 153 -5.21 -4.38 -20.68
N VAL A 154 -6.22 -3.61 -20.27
CA VAL A 154 -7.51 -3.57 -20.97
C VAL A 154 -7.35 -3.12 -22.42
N HIS A 155 -6.53 -2.10 -22.67
CA HIS A 155 -6.24 -1.63 -24.03
C HIS A 155 -5.48 -2.67 -24.85
N GLU A 156 -4.47 -3.33 -24.29
CA GLU A 156 -3.72 -4.39 -24.97
C GLU A 156 -4.61 -5.58 -25.31
N LEU A 157 -5.43 -6.04 -24.36
CA LEU A 157 -6.38 -7.13 -24.60
C LEU A 157 -7.35 -6.80 -25.74
N THR A 158 -7.89 -5.58 -25.76
CA THR A 158 -8.82 -5.14 -26.81
C THR A 158 -8.15 -5.05 -28.19
N ARG A 159 -6.84 -4.79 -28.23
CA ARG A 159 -6.07 -4.71 -29.48
C ARG A 159 -5.67 -6.09 -29.99
N GLU A 160 -5.33 -7.03 -29.10
CA GLU A 160 -4.75 -8.33 -29.48
C GLU A 160 -5.79 -9.45 -29.59
N TYR A 161 -6.98 -9.30 -29.00
CA TYR A 161 -7.98 -10.36 -28.92
C TYR A 161 -9.37 -9.91 -29.35
N ASP A 162 -10.05 -10.76 -30.10
CA ASP A 162 -11.48 -10.66 -30.34
C ASP A 162 -12.24 -11.36 -29.21
N PHE A 163 -13.08 -10.62 -28.50
CA PHE A 163 -13.89 -11.18 -27.40
C PHE A 163 -15.17 -11.83 -27.93
N VAL A 164 -15.33 -13.11 -27.65
CA VAL A 164 -16.55 -13.86 -27.98
C VAL A 164 -17.29 -14.17 -26.69
N GLU A 165 -18.57 -13.82 -26.64
CA GLU A 165 -19.44 -14.14 -25.49
C GLU A 165 -19.62 -15.67 -25.40
N LYS A 166 -19.31 -16.24 -24.22
CA LYS A 166 -19.58 -17.68 -23.97
C LYS A 166 -21.07 -17.90 -23.86
N GLU A 167 -21.60 -18.89 -24.60
CA GLU A 167 -22.96 -19.33 -24.39
C GLU A 167 -23.17 -19.75 -22.92
N LYS A 168 -24.13 -19.12 -22.25
CA LYS A 168 -24.52 -19.52 -20.90
C LYS A 168 -25.19 -20.88 -20.99
N THR A 169 -24.46 -21.94 -20.65
CA THR A 169 -25.05 -23.25 -20.41
C THR A 169 -26.04 -23.09 -19.24
N LYS A 170 -27.33 -23.34 -19.52
CA LYS A 170 -28.41 -23.34 -18.53
C LYS A 170 -28.31 -24.51 -17.58
#